data_414e73a1f518e20ac06b0b5c70120ade
#
_entry.id   414e73a1f518e20ac06b0b5c70120ade
#
_cell.length_a   1.000
_cell.length_b   1.000
_cell.length_c   1.000
_cell.angle_alpha   90.00
_cell.angle_beta   90.00
_cell.angle_gamma   90.00
#
_symmetry.space_group_name_H-M   'P 1'
#
loop_
_entity.id
_entity.type
_entity.pdbx_description
1 polymer ?
#
loop_
_entity_poly.entity_id
_entity_poly.type
_entity_poly.pdbx_seq_one_letter_code
_entity_poly.pdbx_strand_id
1 'polypeptide(L)'
;MYLLSLVLMFSIGCEDEEAAAEAEAYDPAGEYVFPSRLVEGASSVSYTGQVVRNMLHSDLKSLTDLVTTGPNHGYVTYDLLNSYFAHDDSPSMQPSFVASPDACEAVYVNIATGKNLSGKTADGSLRGWSIDATTAVQAWMQAIADNYAANPSGGKQVVTSADGLNYSQMINKTLYGAVAYDQAFGYLSNYDESMPDNVDPKSEGGSYTVAEHKWDEAFGYFGAR
;
A
#
# COMPACT_ATOMS: atom_id res chain seq x y z
N MET A 1 -55.10 -44.12 26.78
CA MET A 1 -53.91 -44.86 27.20
C MET A 1 -52.82 -44.52 26.21
N TYR A 2 -52.09 -43.46 26.52
CA TYR A 2 -51.00 -42.96 25.65
C TYR A 2 -49.66 -43.24 26.34
N LEU A 3 -48.82 -44.01 25.66
CA LEU A 3 -47.47 -44.37 26.08
C LEU A 3 -46.53 -43.22 25.70
N LEU A 4 -45.97 -42.55 26.67
CA LEU A 4 -44.97 -41.49 26.45
C LEU A 4 -43.60 -42.16 26.45
N SER A 5 -42.97 -42.26 25.27
CA SER A 5 -41.58 -42.73 25.15
C SER A 5 -40.62 -41.58 25.46
N LEU A 6 -39.93 -41.71 26.58
CA LEU A 6 -38.87 -40.83 27.01
C LEU A 6 -37.56 -41.25 26.33
N VAL A 7 -37.10 -40.47 25.33
CA VAL A 7 -35.79 -40.64 24.73
C VAL A 7 -34.76 -39.89 25.57
N LEU A 8 -33.93 -40.65 26.26
CA LEU A 8 -32.76 -40.13 26.97
C LEU A 8 -31.62 -39.94 25.97
N MET A 9 -31.34 -38.68 25.60
CA MET A 9 -30.11 -38.36 24.89
C MET A 9 -28.97 -38.25 25.90
N PHE A 10 -28.05 -39.19 25.85
CA PHE A 10 -26.73 -39.04 26.49
C PHE A 10 -25.90 -38.14 25.62
N SER A 11 -25.67 -36.90 26.04
CA SER A 11 -24.60 -36.06 25.56
C SER A 11 -23.30 -36.51 26.24
N ILE A 12 -22.48 -37.21 25.49
CA ILE A 12 -21.09 -37.44 25.89
C ILE A 12 -20.38 -36.11 25.61
N GLY A 13 -20.22 -35.32 26.66
CA GLY A 13 -19.29 -34.18 26.61
C GLY A 13 -17.87 -34.73 26.73
N CYS A 14 -17.07 -34.60 25.67
CA CYS A 14 -15.65 -34.56 25.85
C CYS A 14 -15.33 -33.18 26.44
N GLU A 15 -15.07 -33.14 27.70
CA GLU A 15 -14.39 -32.04 28.35
C GLU A 15 -12.88 -32.24 28.09
N ASP A 16 -12.40 -31.75 26.96
CA ASP A 16 -11.01 -31.42 26.84
C ASP A 16 -10.84 -30.04 27.50
N GLU A 17 -10.51 -30.05 28.77
CA GLU A 17 -9.94 -28.91 29.48
C GLU A 17 -8.48 -28.73 28.98
N GLU A 18 -8.28 -28.42 27.70
CA GLU A 18 -7.15 -27.59 27.31
C GLU A 18 -7.54 -26.16 27.73
N ALA A 19 -6.78 -25.64 28.71
CA ALA A 19 -6.83 -24.24 29.07
C ALA A 19 -6.61 -23.45 27.77
N ALA A 20 -7.73 -22.98 27.17
CA ALA A 20 -7.66 -21.99 26.11
C ALA A 20 -6.95 -20.80 26.77
N ALA A 21 -5.70 -20.56 26.39
CA ALA A 21 -5.05 -19.31 26.61
C ALA A 21 -6.06 -18.28 26.08
N GLU A 22 -6.54 -17.41 26.96
CA GLU A 22 -7.40 -16.31 26.55
C GLU A 22 -6.64 -15.61 25.44
N ALA A 23 -7.10 -15.77 24.21
CA ALA A 23 -6.57 -15.02 23.10
C ALA A 23 -6.78 -13.56 23.50
N GLU A 24 -5.69 -12.84 23.74
CA GLU A 24 -5.77 -11.42 24.03
C GLU A 24 -6.69 -10.80 22.97
N ALA A 25 -7.75 -10.12 23.45
CA ALA A 25 -8.72 -9.54 22.55
C ALA A 25 -7.96 -8.66 21.56
N TYR A 26 -8.09 -8.93 20.28
CA TYR A 26 -7.47 -8.13 19.22
C TYR A 26 -7.84 -6.67 19.43
N ASP A 27 -6.86 -5.84 19.80
CA ASP A 27 -7.02 -4.40 19.85
C ASP A 27 -6.77 -3.84 18.44
N PRO A 28 -7.81 -3.43 17.71
CA PRO A 28 -7.66 -2.88 16.37
C PRO A 28 -6.91 -1.52 16.35
N ALA A 29 -6.72 -0.90 17.52
CA ALA A 29 -5.88 0.29 17.69
C ALA A 29 -4.46 -0.07 18.14
N GLY A 30 -4.17 -1.36 18.35
CA GLY A 30 -2.85 -1.84 18.74
C GLY A 30 -1.83 -1.61 17.64
N GLU A 31 -0.60 -1.32 18.03
CA GLU A 31 0.51 -1.22 17.11
C GLU A 31 0.88 -2.61 16.56
N TYR A 32 1.22 -2.67 15.26
CA TYR A 32 1.80 -3.86 14.65
C TYR A 32 3.23 -4.02 15.14
N VAL A 33 3.40 -4.66 16.30
CA VAL A 33 4.68 -4.80 16.99
C VAL A 33 4.98 -6.27 17.25
N PHE A 34 6.12 -6.74 16.74
CA PHE A 34 6.62 -8.09 17.02
C PHE A 34 8.05 -8.00 17.55
N PRO A 35 8.33 -8.52 18.76
CA PRO A 35 9.69 -8.61 19.26
C PRO A 35 10.52 -9.55 18.39
N SER A 36 11.76 -9.16 18.13
CA SER A 36 12.69 -10.03 17.42
C SER A 36 13.03 -11.27 18.25
N ARG A 37 12.99 -12.43 17.62
CA ARG A 37 13.52 -13.68 18.17
C ARG A 37 15.03 -13.86 17.97
N LEU A 38 15.65 -12.99 17.19
CA LEU A 38 17.06 -13.02 16.83
C LEU A 38 17.91 -12.04 17.62
N VAL A 39 17.32 -10.89 17.98
CA VAL A 39 18.01 -9.80 18.69
C VAL A 39 17.15 -9.32 19.84
N GLU A 40 17.63 -9.53 21.08
CA GLU A 40 16.92 -9.11 22.29
C GLU A 40 16.65 -7.60 22.29
N GLY A 41 15.41 -7.21 22.62
CA GLY A 41 14.97 -5.82 22.69
C GLY A 41 14.77 -5.12 21.35
N ALA A 42 15.00 -5.81 20.21
CA ALA A 42 14.72 -5.26 18.89
C ALA A 42 13.33 -5.68 18.38
N SER A 43 12.79 -4.96 17.40
CA SER A 43 11.61 -5.36 16.63
C SER A 43 12.02 -6.19 15.43
N SER A 44 11.20 -7.20 15.07
CA SER A 44 11.32 -7.90 13.79
C SER A 44 10.61 -7.18 12.65
N VAL A 45 9.80 -6.16 12.93
CA VAL A 45 8.97 -5.46 11.94
C VAL A 45 9.79 -4.54 11.04
N SER A 46 9.64 -4.68 9.73
CA SER A 46 10.36 -3.87 8.74
C SER A 46 9.56 -3.67 7.44
N TYR A 47 8.74 -2.61 7.38
CA TYR A 47 7.93 -2.26 6.19
C TYR A 47 7.92 -0.75 5.85
N THR A 48 8.90 0.00 6.30
CA THR A 48 8.97 1.45 6.07
C THR A 48 8.87 1.83 4.58
N GLY A 49 9.48 1.03 3.70
CA GLY A 49 9.43 1.28 2.26
C GLY A 49 8.03 1.20 1.67
N GLN A 50 7.17 0.36 2.22
CA GLN A 50 5.79 0.17 1.80
C GLN A 50 4.92 1.34 2.29
N VAL A 51 5.13 1.78 3.53
CA VAL A 51 4.46 2.98 4.08
C VAL A 51 4.74 4.19 3.20
N VAL A 52 6.01 4.42 2.83
CA VAL A 52 6.40 5.53 1.93
C VAL A 52 5.65 5.46 0.61
N ARG A 53 5.55 4.29 -0.02
CA ARG A 53 4.84 4.15 -1.29
C ARG A 53 3.33 4.36 -1.14
N ASN A 54 2.74 3.92 -0.04
CA ASN A 54 1.33 4.20 0.25
C ASN A 54 1.10 5.70 0.44
N MET A 55 2.02 6.41 1.10
CA MET A 55 1.97 7.88 1.24
C MET A 55 2.08 8.56 -0.14
N LEU A 56 3.08 8.19 -0.96
CA LEU A 56 3.24 8.72 -2.32
C LEU A 56 1.98 8.52 -3.17
N HIS A 57 1.37 7.34 -3.10
CA HIS A 57 0.12 7.04 -3.80
C HIS A 57 -1.05 7.91 -3.29
N SER A 58 -1.20 8.01 -1.97
CA SER A 58 -2.24 8.82 -1.35
C SER A 58 -2.11 10.30 -1.71
N ASP A 59 -0.90 10.84 -1.68
CA ASP A 59 -0.65 12.24 -1.98
C ASP A 59 -0.79 12.53 -3.47
N LEU A 60 -0.35 11.63 -4.36
CA LEU A 60 -0.63 11.73 -5.79
C LEU A 60 -2.14 11.79 -6.07
N LYS A 61 -2.92 10.93 -5.40
CA LYS A 61 -4.38 10.96 -5.51
C LYS A 61 -4.96 12.28 -5.01
N SER A 62 -4.52 12.73 -3.84
CA SER A 62 -4.98 14.01 -3.27
C SER A 62 -4.63 15.20 -4.15
N LEU A 63 -3.42 15.23 -4.72
CA LEU A 63 -3.00 16.27 -5.64
C LEU A 63 -3.88 16.31 -6.90
N THR A 64 -4.23 15.15 -7.46
CA THR A 64 -5.15 15.09 -8.62
C THR A 64 -6.60 15.45 -8.26
N ASP A 65 -7.02 15.28 -7.01
CA ASP A 65 -8.35 15.71 -6.57
C ASP A 65 -8.42 17.21 -6.32
N LEU A 66 -7.37 17.80 -5.76
CA LEU A 66 -7.31 19.22 -5.47
C LEU A 66 -7.58 20.08 -6.72
N VAL A 67 -7.08 19.68 -7.88
CA VAL A 67 -7.31 20.43 -9.13
C VAL A 67 -8.78 20.49 -9.56
N THR A 68 -9.65 19.70 -8.94
CA THR A 68 -11.09 19.73 -9.22
C THR A 68 -11.86 20.77 -8.40
N THR A 69 -11.28 21.34 -7.34
CA THR A 69 -11.99 22.08 -6.31
C THR A 69 -11.88 23.61 -6.42
N GLY A 70 -11.16 24.16 -7.39
CA GLY A 70 -11.10 25.61 -7.64
C GLY A 70 -9.68 26.21 -7.68
N PRO A 71 -9.50 27.53 -7.78
CA PRO A 71 -8.25 28.17 -8.24
C PRO A 71 -7.10 28.24 -7.23
N ASN A 72 -7.23 27.68 -6.06
CA ASN A 72 -6.23 27.81 -4.98
C ASN A 72 -5.35 26.57 -4.77
N HIS A 73 -5.22 25.70 -5.77
CA HIS A 73 -4.56 24.43 -5.58
C HIS A 73 -3.14 24.41 -5.99
N GLY A 74 -2.54 25.51 -6.17
CA GLY A 74 -1.19 25.51 -6.63
C GLY A 74 -1.09 25.03 -8.09
N TYR A 75 0.10 24.71 -8.45
CA TYR A 75 0.56 24.52 -9.79
C TYR A 75 0.67 23.03 -10.10
N VAL A 76 -0.09 22.51 -11.06
CA VAL A 76 -0.03 21.10 -11.46
C VAL A 76 0.66 20.97 -12.78
N THR A 77 1.81 20.29 -12.77
CA THR A 77 2.58 19.93 -13.96
C THR A 77 2.76 18.43 -14.02
N TYR A 78 3.12 17.92 -15.18
CA TYR A 78 3.54 16.52 -15.31
C TYR A 78 4.70 16.20 -14.38
N ASP A 79 5.73 17.05 -14.31
CA ASP A 79 6.90 16.81 -13.45
C ASP A 79 6.53 16.70 -11.97
N LEU A 80 5.61 17.56 -11.50
CA LEU A 80 5.11 17.46 -10.14
C LEU A 80 4.38 16.13 -9.89
N LEU A 81 3.45 15.74 -10.75
CA LEU A 81 2.74 14.47 -10.62
C LEU A 81 3.71 13.28 -10.69
N ASN A 82 4.65 13.33 -11.63
CA ASN A 82 5.63 12.27 -11.83
C ASN A 82 6.63 12.18 -10.66
N SER A 83 6.88 13.26 -9.91
CA SER A 83 7.73 13.21 -8.73
C SER A 83 7.17 12.32 -7.61
N TYR A 84 5.85 12.13 -7.54
CA TYR A 84 5.21 11.17 -6.63
C TYR A 84 5.22 9.75 -7.15
N PHE A 85 5.24 9.58 -8.47
CA PHE A 85 5.19 8.26 -9.11
C PHE A 85 6.58 7.67 -9.34
N ALA A 86 7.50 8.43 -9.88
CA ALA A 86 8.77 7.95 -10.42
C ALA A 86 9.99 8.78 -10.01
N HIS A 87 9.97 9.41 -8.82
CA HIS A 87 11.14 10.17 -8.37
C HIS A 87 12.40 9.29 -8.30
N ASP A 88 13.53 9.88 -8.56
CA ASP A 88 14.84 9.22 -8.66
C ASP A 88 15.90 9.78 -7.69
N ASP A 89 15.44 10.45 -6.62
CA ASP A 89 16.27 11.14 -5.62
C ASP A 89 16.99 12.40 -6.13
N SER A 90 16.78 12.82 -7.36
CA SER A 90 17.26 14.10 -7.85
C SER A 90 16.44 15.25 -7.24
N PRO A 91 17.02 16.44 -7.02
CA PRO A 91 16.29 17.58 -6.47
C PRO A 91 15.06 17.99 -7.30
N SER A 92 15.10 17.76 -8.62
CA SER A 92 14.00 18.07 -9.55
C SER A 92 12.85 17.06 -9.48
N MET A 93 13.09 15.88 -8.91
CA MET A 93 12.13 14.78 -8.82
C MET A 93 11.67 14.49 -7.38
N GLN A 94 11.97 15.36 -6.43
CA GLN A 94 11.53 15.18 -5.04
C GLN A 94 10.05 15.56 -4.89
N PRO A 95 9.24 14.74 -4.21
CA PRO A 95 7.89 15.11 -3.84
C PRO A 95 7.90 16.36 -2.94
N SER A 96 7.12 17.37 -3.31
CA SER A 96 7.07 18.65 -2.59
C SER A 96 5.72 18.94 -1.93
N PHE A 97 4.75 18.07 -2.15
CA PHE A 97 3.39 18.22 -1.62
C PHE A 97 3.10 17.11 -0.61
N VAL A 98 2.45 17.47 0.47
CA VAL A 98 2.00 16.54 1.50
C VAL A 98 0.54 16.84 1.79
N ALA A 99 -0.36 15.95 1.35
CA ALA A 99 -1.80 16.11 1.52
C ALA A 99 -2.34 15.44 2.79
N SER A 100 -1.61 14.46 3.31
CA SER A 100 -2.04 13.74 4.50
C SER A 100 -1.66 14.51 5.77
N PRO A 101 -2.60 14.75 6.68
CA PRO A 101 -2.28 15.35 7.99
C PRO A 101 -1.41 14.45 8.86
N ASP A 102 -1.37 13.16 8.57
CA ASP A 102 -0.52 12.17 9.25
C ASP A 102 0.84 12.02 8.56
N ALA A 103 1.04 12.66 7.42
CA ALA A 103 2.31 12.62 6.73
C ALA A 103 3.33 13.45 7.51
N CYS A 104 4.40 12.82 7.89
CA CYS A 104 5.52 13.48 8.52
C CYS A 104 6.27 14.27 7.45
N GLU A 105 5.96 15.55 7.25
CA GLU A 105 6.60 16.44 6.27
C GLU A 105 8.13 16.36 6.26
N ALA A 106 8.73 16.25 7.44
CA ALA A 106 10.17 16.09 7.59
C ALA A 106 10.73 14.78 7.03
N VAL A 107 9.86 13.87 6.62
CA VAL A 107 10.23 12.46 6.40
C VAL A 107 10.33 12.10 4.94
N TYR A 108 9.61 12.76 4.01
CA TYR A 108 9.70 12.41 2.60
C TYR A 108 11.13 12.46 2.06
N VAL A 109 11.84 13.54 2.31
CA VAL A 109 13.24 13.70 1.86
C VAL A 109 14.16 12.62 2.45
N ASN A 110 13.89 12.17 3.66
CA ASN A 110 14.74 11.21 4.37
C ASN A 110 14.35 9.76 4.13
N ILE A 111 13.05 9.47 3.95
CA ILE A 111 12.55 8.09 3.84
C ILE A 111 12.18 7.71 2.41
N ALA A 112 11.96 8.66 1.52
CA ALA A 112 11.62 8.39 0.12
C ALA A 112 12.82 7.99 -0.74
N THR A 113 14.06 8.20 -0.26
CA THR A 113 15.28 7.85 -0.99
C THR A 113 15.22 6.40 -1.51
N GLY A 114 15.37 6.24 -2.82
CA GLY A 114 15.30 4.96 -3.51
C GLY A 114 13.90 4.31 -3.51
N LYS A 115 12.85 5.02 -3.09
CA LYS A 115 11.50 4.48 -3.02
C LYS A 115 10.54 5.26 -3.90
N ASN A 116 10.08 4.64 -4.95
CA ASN A 116 9.07 5.18 -5.85
C ASN A 116 7.97 4.13 -6.14
N LEU A 117 6.92 4.56 -6.82
CA LEU A 117 5.82 3.68 -7.24
C LEU A 117 6.14 2.98 -8.55
N SER A 118 6.75 3.67 -9.51
CA SER A 118 7.02 3.15 -10.85
C SER A 118 7.88 1.89 -10.84
N GLY A 119 8.92 1.83 -10.01
CA GLY A 119 9.80 0.66 -9.87
C GLY A 119 9.15 -0.53 -9.14
N LYS A 120 7.91 -0.39 -8.69
CA LYS A 120 7.12 -1.43 -8.05
C LYS A 120 5.80 -1.68 -8.77
N THR A 121 5.60 -1.04 -9.91
CA THR A 121 4.42 -1.25 -10.73
C THR A 121 4.56 -2.56 -11.50
N ALA A 122 3.51 -3.38 -11.48
CA ALA A 122 3.46 -4.67 -12.16
C ALA A 122 3.83 -4.56 -13.63
N ASP A 123 4.62 -5.54 -14.09
CA ASP A 123 4.97 -5.69 -15.49
C ASP A 123 3.80 -6.22 -16.32
N GLY A 124 3.83 -5.95 -17.61
CA GLY A 124 2.87 -6.46 -18.58
C GLY A 124 1.71 -5.52 -18.88
N SER A 125 0.97 -5.84 -19.91
CA SER A 125 -0.11 -4.98 -20.42
C SER A 125 -1.34 -5.03 -19.53
N LEU A 126 -1.99 -3.90 -19.32
CA LEU A 126 -3.31 -3.84 -18.71
C LEU A 126 -4.31 -4.65 -19.53
N ARG A 127 -5.16 -5.41 -18.84
CA ARG A 127 -6.16 -6.26 -19.49
C ARG A 127 -7.08 -5.45 -20.41
N GLY A 128 -7.09 -5.79 -21.69
CA GLY A 128 -7.85 -5.09 -22.71
C GLY A 128 -7.19 -3.83 -23.27
N TRP A 129 -5.96 -3.54 -22.87
CA TRP A 129 -5.17 -2.40 -23.33
C TRP A 129 -3.85 -2.90 -23.94
N SER A 130 -3.27 -2.10 -24.85
CA SER A 130 -1.99 -2.43 -25.48
C SER A 130 -0.79 -1.84 -24.75
N ILE A 131 -1.01 -1.24 -23.59
CA ILE A 131 0.01 -0.54 -22.79
C ILE A 131 0.13 -1.14 -21.40
N ASP A 132 1.31 -1.05 -20.81
CA ASP A 132 1.54 -1.41 -19.41
C ASP A 132 1.01 -0.34 -18.45
N ALA A 133 0.95 -0.70 -17.15
CA ALA A 133 0.41 0.18 -16.13
C ALA A 133 1.22 1.46 -15.94
N THR A 134 2.55 1.39 -16.03
CA THR A 134 3.44 2.56 -15.91
C THR A 134 3.17 3.56 -17.01
N THR A 135 3.16 3.11 -18.26
CA THR A 135 2.86 3.95 -19.44
C THR A 135 1.45 4.56 -19.33
N ALA A 136 0.46 3.78 -18.90
CA ALA A 136 -0.90 4.27 -18.73
C ALA A 136 -0.99 5.38 -17.67
N VAL A 137 -0.40 5.17 -16.50
CA VAL A 137 -0.38 6.15 -15.41
C VAL A 137 0.30 7.44 -15.85
N GLN A 138 1.45 7.35 -16.52
CA GLN A 138 2.16 8.52 -17.04
C GLN A 138 1.36 9.27 -18.10
N ALA A 139 0.67 8.56 -19.00
CA ALA A 139 -0.19 9.19 -19.99
C ALA A 139 -1.38 9.94 -19.36
N TRP A 140 -1.99 9.39 -18.32
CA TRP A 140 -3.07 10.07 -17.59
C TRP A 140 -2.57 11.27 -16.79
N MET A 141 -1.37 11.19 -16.20
CA MET A 141 -0.75 12.35 -15.54
C MET A 141 -0.44 13.46 -16.54
N GLN A 142 0.08 13.13 -17.74
CA GLN A 142 0.29 14.10 -18.79
C GLN A 142 -1.03 14.77 -19.23
N ALA A 143 -2.09 13.97 -19.42
CA ALA A 143 -3.40 14.51 -19.78
C ALA A 143 -3.97 15.46 -18.71
N ILE A 144 -3.78 15.18 -17.42
CA ILE A 144 -4.17 16.08 -16.32
C ILE A 144 -3.36 17.38 -16.42
N ALA A 145 -2.06 17.31 -16.61
CA ALA A 145 -1.20 18.48 -16.71
C ALA A 145 -1.56 19.37 -17.93
N ASP A 146 -1.80 18.77 -19.08
CA ASP A 146 -2.23 19.48 -20.29
C ASP A 146 -3.61 20.14 -20.11
N ASN A 147 -4.56 19.42 -19.54
CA ASN A 147 -5.88 19.93 -19.24
C ASN A 147 -5.82 21.08 -18.22
N TYR A 148 -4.96 20.98 -17.22
CA TYR A 148 -4.77 22.05 -16.24
C TYR A 148 -4.14 23.28 -16.87
N ALA A 149 -3.14 23.12 -17.73
CA ALA A 149 -2.54 24.22 -18.47
C ALA A 149 -3.58 24.98 -19.34
N ALA A 150 -4.54 24.23 -19.92
CA ALA A 150 -5.66 24.81 -20.68
C ALA A 150 -6.75 25.41 -19.78
N ASN A 151 -6.88 24.95 -18.53
CA ASN A 151 -7.93 25.34 -17.57
C ASN A 151 -7.34 25.62 -16.17
N PRO A 152 -6.52 26.67 -16.01
CA PRO A 152 -5.79 26.91 -14.75
C PRO A 152 -6.72 27.30 -13.57
N SER A 153 -7.99 27.53 -13.83
CA SER A 153 -9.01 27.69 -12.79
C SER A 153 -9.44 26.37 -12.15
N GLY A 154 -8.91 25.26 -12.64
CA GLY A 154 -9.27 23.93 -12.16
C GLY A 154 -10.66 23.47 -12.60
N GLY A 155 -11.16 22.44 -11.96
CA GLY A 155 -12.48 21.88 -12.20
C GLY A 155 -12.43 20.43 -12.73
N LYS A 156 -13.58 19.77 -12.79
CA LYS A 156 -13.68 18.36 -13.17
C LYS A 156 -13.12 18.06 -14.57
N GLN A 157 -13.18 19.00 -15.49
CA GLN A 157 -12.65 18.86 -16.84
C GLN A 157 -11.13 18.64 -16.87
N VAL A 158 -10.41 19.06 -15.83
CA VAL A 158 -8.96 18.87 -15.74
C VAL A 158 -8.61 17.37 -15.59
N VAL A 159 -9.42 16.64 -14.86
CA VAL A 159 -9.18 15.21 -14.59
C VAL A 159 -10.07 14.29 -15.44
N THR A 160 -10.77 14.82 -16.45
CA THR A 160 -11.72 14.02 -17.23
C THR A 160 -11.41 14.13 -18.73
N SER A 161 -11.38 12.99 -19.42
CA SER A 161 -11.28 12.96 -20.89
C SER A 161 -12.57 13.44 -21.56
N ALA A 162 -12.51 13.70 -22.86
CA ALA A 162 -13.68 14.02 -23.67
C ALA A 162 -14.72 12.87 -23.67
N ASP A 163 -14.27 11.62 -23.50
CA ASP A 163 -15.13 10.45 -23.45
C ASP A 163 -15.62 10.11 -22.03
N GLY A 164 -15.34 10.98 -21.06
CA GLY A 164 -15.81 10.82 -19.67
C GLY A 164 -14.95 9.95 -18.77
N LEU A 165 -13.76 9.52 -19.19
CA LEU A 165 -12.82 8.82 -18.31
C LEU A 165 -12.27 9.78 -17.25
N ASN A 166 -12.33 9.41 -15.99
CA ASN A 166 -11.73 10.17 -14.89
C ASN A 166 -10.29 9.72 -14.66
N TYR A 167 -9.32 10.50 -15.12
CA TYR A 167 -7.89 10.20 -15.03
C TYR A 167 -7.40 10.04 -13.58
N SER A 168 -7.88 10.86 -12.65
CA SER A 168 -7.54 10.73 -11.22
C SER A 168 -7.96 9.37 -10.67
N GLN A 169 -9.17 8.91 -11.01
CA GLN A 169 -9.64 7.58 -10.61
C GLN A 169 -8.90 6.46 -11.33
N MET A 170 -8.58 6.63 -12.62
CA MET A 170 -7.82 5.64 -13.38
C MET A 170 -6.42 5.44 -12.76
N ILE A 171 -5.70 6.52 -12.46
CA ILE A 171 -4.40 6.47 -11.78
C ILE A 171 -4.55 5.72 -10.44
N ASN A 172 -5.47 6.19 -9.60
CA ASN A 172 -5.65 5.65 -8.25
C ASN A 172 -5.98 4.14 -8.27
N LYS A 173 -6.94 3.71 -9.08
CA LYS A 173 -7.35 2.29 -9.13
C LYS A 173 -6.29 1.40 -9.78
N THR A 174 -5.60 1.90 -10.79
CA THR A 174 -4.48 1.18 -11.39
C THR A 174 -3.35 0.95 -10.40
N LEU A 175 -2.97 1.96 -9.61
CA LEU A 175 -1.91 1.82 -8.62
C LEU A 175 -2.29 0.89 -7.45
N TYR A 176 -3.56 0.85 -7.03
CA TYR A 176 -4.01 -0.17 -6.07
C TYR A 176 -3.83 -1.60 -6.60
N GLY A 177 -4.12 -1.83 -7.89
CA GLY A 177 -3.91 -3.14 -8.50
C GLY A 177 -2.45 -3.42 -8.83
N ALA A 178 -1.82 -2.51 -9.57
CA ALA A 178 -0.50 -2.72 -10.16
C ALA A 178 0.67 -2.50 -9.19
N VAL A 179 0.45 -1.88 -8.03
CA VAL A 179 1.47 -1.72 -6.98
C VAL A 179 1.05 -2.47 -5.73
N ALA A 180 0.00 -2.03 -5.04
CA ALA A 180 -0.31 -2.56 -3.72
C ALA A 180 -0.67 -4.05 -3.76
N TYR A 181 -1.62 -4.43 -4.64
CA TYR A 181 -2.03 -5.82 -4.77
C TYR A 181 -0.93 -6.71 -5.35
N ASP A 182 -0.30 -6.29 -6.44
CA ASP A 182 0.73 -7.07 -7.14
C ASP A 182 1.91 -7.38 -6.22
N GLN A 183 2.42 -6.38 -5.53
CA GLN A 183 3.53 -6.55 -4.60
C GLN A 183 3.14 -7.38 -3.37
N ALA A 184 1.99 -7.12 -2.74
CA ALA A 184 1.54 -7.92 -1.61
C ALA A 184 1.37 -9.39 -2.01
N PHE A 185 0.75 -9.66 -3.17
CA PHE A 185 0.59 -11.01 -3.70
C PHE A 185 1.94 -11.65 -4.03
N GLY A 186 2.88 -10.90 -4.62
CA GLY A 186 4.21 -11.38 -4.94
C GLY A 186 4.99 -11.83 -3.70
N TYR A 187 4.94 -11.04 -2.61
CA TYR A 187 5.59 -11.40 -1.35
C TYR A 187 4.93 -12.63 -0.70
N LEU A 188 3.60 -12.68 -0.61
CA LEU A 188 2.88 -13.81 -0.02
C LEU A 188 3.03 -15.10 -0.85
N SER A 189 3.08 -15.01 -2.18
CA SER A 189 3.29 -16.18 -3.05
C SER A 189 4.69 -16.79 -2.91
N ASN A 190 5.64 -16.01 -2.41
CA ASN A 190 7.01 -16.44 -2.14
C ASN A 190 7.30 -16.61 -0.64
N TYR A 191 6.25 -16.53 0.20
CA TYR A 191 6.38 -16.80 1.62
C TYR A 191 6.34 -18.31 1.87
N ASP A 192 7.33 -18.82 2.59
CA ASP A 192 7.37 -20.21 3.04
C ASP A 192 8.05 -20.26 4.41
N GLU A 193 7.28 -20.54 5.44
CA GLU A 193 7.75 -20.62 6.82
C GLU A 193 8.64 -21.85 7.08
N SER A 194 8.57 -22.87 6.21
CA SER A 194 9.39 -24.09 6.31
C SER A 194 10.78 -23.92 5.71
N MET A 195 11.03 -22.86 4.99
CA MET A 195 12.30 -22.59 4.33
C MET A 195 13.41 -22.21 5.31
N PRO A 196 14.68 -22.47 4.98
CA PRO A 196 15.84 -22.02 5.77
C PRO A 196 15.86 -20.51 6.01
N ASP A 197 15.26 -19.74 5.12
CA ASP A 197 15.12 -18.28 5.23
C ASP A 197 14.21 -17.82 6.38
N ASN A 198 13.57 -18.74 7.11
CA ASN A 198 12.86 -18.45 8.36
C ASN A 198 13.70 -18.73 9.63
N VAL A 199 14.95 -19.08 9.54
CA VAL A 199 15.81 -19.45 10.68
C VAL A 199 16.90 -18.40 10.91
N ASP A 200 17.58 -18.02 9.84
CA ASP A 200 18.71 -17.10 9.90
C ASP A 200 18.30 -15.65 9.69
N PRO A 201 19.02 -14.68 10.28
CA PRO A 201 18.75 -13.27 10.03
C PRO A 201 18.97 -12.95 8.54
N LYS A 202 18.12 -12.09 7.97
CA LYS A 202 18.22 -11.63 6.58
C LYS A 202 19.56 -10.98 6.25
N SER A 203 20.21 -10.40 7.24
CA SER A 203 21.57 -9.85 7.16
C SER A 203 22.31 -10.11 8.47
N GLU A 204 23.63 -10.10 8.45
CA GLU A 204 24.45 -10.25 9.64
C GLU A 204 24.03 -9.24 10.73
N GLY A 205 23.71 -9.75 11.92
CA GLY A 205 23.20 -8.94 13.04
C GLY A 205 21.76 -8.43 12.86
N GLY A 206 21.05 -8.85 11.84
CA GLY A 206 19.67 -8.42 11.57
C GLY A 206 18.67 -8.97 12.58
N SER A 207 17.60 -8.19 12.83
CA SER A 207 16.57 -8.51 13.81
C SER A 207 15.40 -9.31 13.26
N TYR A 208 15.39 -9.64 11.97
CA TYR A 208 14.33 -10.41 11.30
C TYR A 208 14.91 -11.36 10.25
N THR A 209 14.16 -12.40 9.95
CA THR A 209 14.48 -13.36 8.89
C THR A 209 13.95 -12.89 7.53
N VAL A 210 14.33 -13.59 6.46
CA VAL A 210 13.79 -13.33 5.12
C VAL A 210 12.27 -13.58 5.08
N ALA A 211 11.79 -14.63 5.73
CA ALA A 211 10.37 -14.95 5.78
C ALA A 211 9.55 -13.89 6.55
N GLU A 212 10.02 -13.47 7.73
CA GLU A 212 9.39 -12.38 8.50
C GLU A 212 9.34 -11.10 7.67
N HIS A 213 10.41 -10.76 6.98
CA HIS A 213 10.45 -9.57 6.13
C HIS A 213 9.49 -9.66 4.93
N LYS A 214 9.37 -10.81 4.27
CA LYS A 214 8.37 -11.00 3.20
C LYS A 214 6.95 -10.76 3.70
N TRP A 215 6.64 -11.26 4.90
CA TRP A 215 5.34 -11.02 5.52
C TRP A 215 5.10 -9.54 5.80
N ASP A 216 6.07 -8.86 6.41
CA ASP A 216 6.00 -7.43 6.70
C ASP A 216 5.83 -6.59 5.43
N GLU A 217 6.58 -6.92 4.37
CA GLU A 217 6.46 -6.22 3.10
C GLU A 217 5.06 -6.39 2.48
N ALA A 218 4.49 -7.60 2.54
CA ALA A 218 3.13 -7.85 2.09
C ALA A 218 2.10 -7.05 2.93
N PHE A 219 2.23 -7.09 4.26
CA PHE A 219 1.38 -6.34 5.17
C PHE A 219 1.48 -4.83 4.92
N GLY A 220 2.70 -4.31 4.73
CA GLY A 220 2.94 -2.91 4.44
C GLY A 220 2.24 -2.43 3.17
N TYR A 221 2.26 -3.22 2.09
CA TYR A 221 1.52 -2.89 0.86
C TYR A 221 0.00 -3.01 1.01
N PHE A 222 -0.48 -3.81 1.95
CA PHE A 222 -1.91 -3.94 2.20
C PHE A 222 -2.55 -2.69 2.83
N GLY A 223 -1.74 -1.75 3.27
CA GLY A 223 -2.16 -0.44 3.75
C GLY A 223 -1.80 -0.16 5.20
N ALA A 224 -0.72 -0.76 5.70
CA ALA A 224 -0.14 -0.39 6.99
C ALA A 224 0.27 1.09 6.97
N ARG A 225 0.02 1.79 8.06
CA ARG A 225 0.34 3.20 8.27
C ARG A 225 1.27 3.35 9.47
#